data_577f6e7055c9effa6e680c6484bcfaa5
#
_entry.id   577f6e7055c9effa6e680c6484bcfaa5
#
_cell.length_a   1.000
_cell.length_b   1.000
_cell.length_c   1.000
_cell.angle_alpha   90.00
_cell.angle_beta   90.00
_cell.angle_gamma   90.00
#
_symmetry.space_group_name_H-M   'P 1'
#
loop_
_entity.id
_entity.type
_entity.pdbx_description
1 polymer ?
#
loop_
_entity_poly.entity_id
_entity_poly.type
_entity_poly.pdbx_seq_one_letter_code
_entity_poly.pdbx_strand_id
1 'polypeptide(L)'
;MPSSTVIHAMHRISSLLQQGSFREAKDRLEAIIATHPEFAEARRLLAGVRQALGDAVGAEVLLREALLLDPAWTPTLATLGELLLNSGRADEAEPLLQRAAAGTPRFPRAALVLGRHYNDTQRPAQALDVIVPCCASGSADAELVRQHVAALVALGRPDEAVAFYRRIASAAPDHPAAAHALAIALAATNQPAEAERLVRRAIAQGRPTAMLYYTHARSLTALGDFPGAEAALRDCLRREPRLADAQSDLARLVWMRSGDGVQATAALDQALDTFANDDALRATKAAILQGAGDARGAYACLAAPAAHAQAAPALLVLAGLAALEFEPALAVHLAQRALQSAPADVAARKLLVAARLGVGDALGALPDCAALLSATPDDQYLIALQTTAWRLLGDPRYQQLCDYARWVLPQRLAVPPGWDDQASFLADVRSSLARLHDGQRHPLLFQSLRHGTETTNDLTRSADPVIQALFKTFAAPIDHFLAHLGQGVDPLRRRNQGHWRFNGSWSVRLRSSGFHANHVHPRGWISSACYIDLPDSMADTRRQDGVLMFGEPGIVTTPALHCEHMVRPEAGMLVLFPSYFWHGTVPFSSEQTRLTVAFDVVPD
;
A
#
# COMPACT_ATOMS: atom_id res chain seq x y z
N MET A 1 6.44 20.77 -41.48
CA MET A 1 6.85 19.37 -41.30
C MET A 1 8.33 19.34 -40.97
N PRO A 2 8.79 18.62 -39.94
CA PRO A 2 10.21 18.53 -39.63
C PRO A 2 10.99 17.87 -40.80
N SER A 3 12.23 18.29 -41.00
CA SER A 3 13.09 17.73 -42.05
C SER A 3 13.40 16.24 -41.76
N SER A 4 13.74 15.47 -42.80
CA SER A 4 14.17 14.07 -42.69
C SER A 4 15.28 13.89 -41.63
N THR A 5 16.19 14.87 -41.52
CA THR A 5 17.27 14.90 -40.52
C THR A 5 16.76 14.99 -39.09
N VAL A 6 15.73 15.81 -38.84
CA VAL A 6 15.10 15.93 -37.49
C VAL A 6 14.37 14.64 -37.10
N ILE A 7 13.69 14.00 -38.06
CA ILE A 7 13.01 12.73 -37.82
C ILE A 7 14.02 11.63 -37.40
N HIS A 8 15.14 11.51 -38.07
CA HIS A 8 16.20 10.56 -37.71
C HIS A 8 16.83 10.87 -36.34
N ALA A 9 17.04 12.15 -36.03
CA ALA A 9 17.55 12.57 -34.73
C ALA A 9 16.56 12.19 -33.59
N MET A 10 15.25 12.37 -33.81
CA MET A 10 14.21 12.00 -32.85
C MET A 10 14.14 10.50 -32.60
N HIS A 11 14.30 9.66 -33.64
CA HIS A 11 14.37 8.20 -33.45
C HIS A 11 15.58 7.79 -32.61
N ARG A 12 16.74 8.40 -32.80
CA ARG A 12 17.93 8.14 -31.96
C ARG A 12 17.70 8.57 -30.51
N ILE A 13 17.06 9.73 -30.31
CA ILE A 13 16.68 10.20 -28.95
C ILE A 13 15.72 9.22 -28.29
N SER A 14 14.71 8.71 -29.00
CA SER A 14 13.81 7.69 -28.48
C SER A 14 14.55 6.43 -28.01
N SER A 15 15.56 5.98 -28.77
CA SER A 15 16.41 4.85 -28.36
C SER A 15 17.24 5.16 -27.11
N LEU A 16 17.80 6.37 -26.99
CA LEU A 16 18.54 6.80 -25.80
C LEU A 16 17.65 6.86 -24.56
N LEU A 17 16.41 7.34 -24.72
CA LEU A 17 15.43 7.37 -23.62
C LEU A 17 15.07 5.96 -23.14
N GLN A 18 14.89 5.01 -24.08
CA GLN A 18 14.65 3.60 -23.74
C GLN A 18 15.83 2.95 -23.01
N GLN A 19 17.07 3.39 -23.32
CA GLN A 19 18.30 2.92 -22.69
C GLN A 19 18.62 3.63 -21.36
N GLY A 20 17.83 4.64 -20.95
CA GLY A 20 18.09 5.44 -19.76
C GLY A 20 19.24 6.44 -19.90
N SER A 21 19.74 6.70 -21.13
CA SER A 21 20.83 7.63 -21.42
C SER A 21 20.35 9.09 -21.43
N PHE A 22 19.77 9.55 -20.31
CA PHE A 22 19.08 10.83 -20.20
C PHE A 22 19.98 12.04 -20.46
N ARG A 23 21.26 12.01 -20.07
CA ARG A 23 22.19 13.13 -20.30
C ARG A 23 22.44 13.34 -21.79
N GLU A 24 22.75 12.26 -22.52
CA GLU A 24 22.97 12.36 -23.97
C GLU A 24 21.68 12.77 -24.70
N ALA A 25 20.52 12.24 -24.28
CA ALA A 25 19.23 12.64 -24.83
C ALA A 25 18.97 14.14 -24.60
N LYS A 26 19.31 14.70 -23.43
CA LYS A 26 19.21 16.12 -23.12
C LYS A 26 20.01 16.96 -24.12
N ASP A 27 21.31 16.68 -24.26
CA ASP A 27 22.20 17.49 -25.11
C ASP A 27 21.71 17.49 -26.57
N ARG A 28 21.23 16.36 -27.07
CA ARG A 28 20.67 16.26 -28.43
C ARG A 28 19.33 16.99 -28.57
N LEU A 29 18.47 16.98 -27.59
CA LEU A 29 17.20 17.72 -27.59
C LEU A 29 17.44 19.23 -27.54
N GLU A 30 18.39 19.70 -26.72
CA GLU A 30 18.79 21.10 -26.65
C GLU A 30 19.34 21.59 -28.00
N ALA A 31 20.14 20.78 -28.70
CA ALA A 31 20.63 21.12 -30.04
C ALA A 31 19.49 21.21 -31.08
N ILE A 32 18.47 20.33 -31.00
CA ILE A 32 17.29 20.40 -31.88
C ILE A 32 16.50 21.68 -31.59
N ILE A 33 16.26 22.02 -30.33
CA ILE A 33 15.50 23.22 -29.94
C ILE A 33 16.23 24.49 -30.38
N ALA A 34 17.57 24.52 -30.32
CA ALA A 34 18.36 25.65 -30.76
C ALA A 34 18.24 25.89 -32.29
N THR A 35 18.12 24.83 -33.08
CA THR A 35 17.99 24.91 -34.55
C THR A 35 16.55 24.97 -35.04
N HIS A 36 15.59 24.48 -34.25
CA HIS A 36 14.17 24.42 -34.55
C HIS A 36 13.35 24.90 -33.35
N PRO A 37 13.35 26.18 -33.03
CA PRO A 37 12.71 26.72 -31.82
C PRO A 37 11.18 26.56 -31.80
N GLU A 38 10.55 26.36 -32.95
CA GLU A 38 9.11 26.08 -33.06
C GLU A 38 8.72 24.62 -32.83
N PHE A 39 9.68 23.71 -32.57
CA PHE A 39 9.40 22.29 -32.48
C PHE A 39 8.95 21.90 -31.03
N ALA A 40 7.66 21.97 -30.80
CA ALA A 40 7.04 21.73 -29.47
C ALA A 40 7.35 20.33 -28.92
N GLU A 41 7.42 19.28 -29.77
CA GLU A 41 7.71 17.90 -29.33
C GLU A 41 9.10 17.75 -28.69
N ALA A 42 10.11 18.45 -29.24
CA ALA A 42 11.45 18.41 -28.65
C ALA A 42 11.45 19.01 -27.23
N ARG A 43 10.69 20.11 -27.00
CA ARG A 43 10.52 20.68 -25.64
C ARG A 43 9.83 19.73 -24.70
N ARG A 44 8.77 19.07 -25.16
CA ARG A 44 8.05 18.10 -24.35
C ARG A 44 8.95 16.92 -23.94
N LEU A 45 9.72 16.37 -24.87
CA LEU A 45 10.66 15.29 -24.58
C LEU A 45 11.80 15.76 -23.66
N LEU A 46 12.32 16.97 -23.87
CA LEU A 46 13.34 17.56 -22.99
C LEU A 46 12.79 17.77 -21.57
N ALA A 47 11.53 18.16 -21.45
CA ALA A 47 10.88 18.28 -20.15
C ALA A 47 10.82 16.91 -19.42
N GLY A 48 10.45 15.84 -20.13
CA GLY A 48 10.48 14.47 -19.58
C GLY A 48 11.89 14.06 -19.14
N VAL A 49 12.91 14.40 -19.91
CA VAL A 49 14.32 14.16 -19.55
C VAL A 49 14.74 14.96 -18.32
N ARG A 50 14.39 16.26 -18.26
CA ARG A 50 14.69 17.10 -17.08
C ARG A 50 14.00 16.58 -15.82
N GLN A 51 12.75 16.16 -15.94
CA GLN A 51 12.02 15.53 -14.83
C GLN A 51 12.72 14.25 -14.35
N ALA A 52 13.17 13.39 -15.27
CA ALA A 52 13.92 12.18 -14.94
C ALA A 52 15.28 12.49 -14.27
N LEU A 53 15.87 13.66 -14.56
CA LEU A 53 17.09 14.18 -13.93
C LEU A 53 16.83 14.98 -12.65
N GLY A 54 15.56 15.08 -12.18
CA GLY A 54 15.20 15.78 -10.94
C GLY A 54 14.91 17.29 -11.10
N ASP A 55 14.99 17.84 -12.32
CA ASP A 55 14.70 19.24 -12.60
C ASP A 55 13.21 19.43 -12.99
N ALA A 56 12.32 19.34 -12.01
CA ALA A 56 10.87 19.50 -12.22
C ALA A 56 10.51 20.94 -12.63
N VAL A 57 11.21 21.96 -12.11
CA VAL A 57 10.96 23.36 -12.42
C VAL A 57 11.32 23.66 -13.88
N GLY A 58 12.50 23.23 -14.32
CA GLY A 58 12.90 23.36 -15.73
C GLY A 58 12.02 22.57 -16.69
N ALA A 59 11.51 21.42 -16.25
CA ALA A 59 10.53 20.64 -17.02
C ALA A 59 9.22 21.39 -17.21
N GLU A 60 8.67 22.01 -16.14
CA GLU A 60 7.44 22.80 -16.21
C GLU A 60 7.57 23.98 -17.19
N VAL A 61 8.66 24.72 -17.12
CA VAL A 61 8.93 25.85 -18.05
C VAL A 61 8.86 25.37 -19.50
N LEU A 62 9.55 24.29 -19.83
CA LEU A 62 9.57 23.74 -21.19
C LEU A 62 8.19 23.27 -21.67
N LEU A 63 7.39 22.68 -20.79
CA LEU A 63 6.03 22.24 -21.13
C LEU A 63 5.09 23.43 -21.35
N ARG A 64 5.21 24.50 -20.55
CA ARG A 64 4.45 25.73 -20.77
C ARG A 64 4.86 26.42 -22.08
N GLU A 65 6.16 26.46 -22.40
CA GLU A 65 6.64 26.95 -23.71
C GLU A 65 6.11 26.11 -24.89
N ALA A 66 6.11 24.78 -24.74
CA ALA A 66 5.52 23.89 -25.74
C ALA A 66 4.03 24.14 -25.97
N LEU A 67 3.26 24.46 -24.92
CA LEU A 67 1.84 24.82 -25.04
C LEU A 67 1.60 26.21 -25.62
N LEU A 68 2.57 27.14 -25.55
CA LEU A 68 2.50 28.42 -26.29
C LEU A 68 2.62 28.20 -27.79
N LEU A 69 3.38 27.18 -28.20
CA LEU A 69 3.54 26.82 -29.63
C LEU A 69 2.33 26.01 -30.15
N ASP A 70 1.79 25.12 -29.37
CA ASP A 70 0.59 24.34 -29.70
C ASP A 70 -0.30 24.16 -28.43
N PRO A 71 -1.28 25.09 -28.20
CA PRO A 71 -2.11 25.07 -27.02
C PRO A 71 -3.07 23.88 -26.90
N ALA A 72 -3.33 23.18 -28.00
CA ALA A 72 -4.25 22.04 -28.04
C ALA A 72 -3.52 20.68 -28.04
N TRP A 73 -2.18 20.68 -28.02
CA TRP A 73 -1.45 19.43 -28.16
C TRP A 73 -1.58 18.53 -26.94
N THR A 74 -2.40 17.53 -27.10
CA THR A 74 -2.83 16.59 -26.08
C THR A 74 -1.68 15.93 -25.29
N PRO A 75 -0.57 15.45 -25.91
CA PRO A 75 0.55 14.88 -25.16
C PRO A 75 1.21 15.86 -24.19
N THR A 76 1.34 17.15 -24.57
CA THR A 76 1.94 18.16 -23.70
C THR A 76 1.00 18.54 -22.55
N LEU A 77 -0.31 18.69 -22.84
CA LEU A 77 -1.32 18.91 -21.80
C LEU A 77 -1.28 17.79 -20.75
N ALA A 78 -1.21 16.54 -21.20
CA ALA A 78 -1.16 15.38 -20.30
C ALA A 78 0.14 15.35 -19.48
N THR A 79 1.30 15.61 -20.10
CA THR A 79 2.59 15.60 -19.41
C THR A 79 2.69 16.73 -18.38
N LEU A 80 2.21 17.94 -18.71
CA LEU A 80 2.18 19.05 -17.75
C LEU A 80 1.20 18.78 -16.62
N GLY A 81 0.02 18.26 -16.93
CA GLY A 81 -0.96 17.90 -15.89
C GLY A 81 -0.43 16.84 -14.92
N GLU A 82 0.25 15.80 -15.44
CA GLU A 82 0.89 14.78 -14.61
C GLU A 82 2.00 15.37 -13.71
N LEU A 83 2.84 16.26 -14.27
CA LEU A 83 3.89 16.96 -13.51
C LEU A 83 3.30 17.79 -12.36
N LEU A 84 2.22 18.53 -12.63
CA LEU A 84 1.54 19.38 -11.65
C LEU A 84 0.87 18.55 -10.56
N LEU A 85 0.22 17.42 -10.88
CA LEU A 85 -0.31 16.50 -9.88
C LEU A 85 0.77 15.97 -8.95
N ASN A 86 1.90 15.55 -9.53
CA ASN A 86 3.05 15.07 -8.75
C ASN A 86 3.67 16.15 -7.85
N SER A 87 3.43 17.44 -8.18
CA SER A 87 3.85 18.60 -7.38
C SER A 87 2.76 19.09 -6.40
N GLY A 88 1.64 18.38 -6.26
CA GLY A 88 0.54 18.72 -5.36
C GLY A 88 -0.35 19.88 -5.86
N ARG A 89 -0.23 20.29 -7.13
CA ARG A 89 -0.97 21.40 -7.73
C ARG A 89 -2.16 20.91 -8.54
N ALA A 90 -3.08 20.22 -7.88
CA ALA A 90 -4.23 19.57 -8.52
C ALA A 90 -5.15 20.54 -9.26
N ASP A 91 -5.39 21.73 -8.68
CA ASP A 91 -6.29 22.76 -9.27
C ASP A 91 -5.81 23.21 -10.66
N GLU A 92 -4.49 23.27 -10.89
CA GLU A 92 -3.92 23.61 -12.20
C GLU A 92 -3.88 22.40 -13.14
N ALA A 93 -3.68 21.21 -12.59
CA ALA A 93 -3.50 19.97 -13.34
C ALA A 93 -4.81 19.44 -13.94
N GLU A 94 -5.91 19.45 -13.15
CA GLU A 94 -7.20 18.87 -13.57
C GLU A 94 -7.73 19.46 -14.88
N PRO A 95 -7.79 20.79 -15.11
CA PRO A 95 -8.27 21.36 -16.36
C PRO A 95 -7.42 20.93 -17.58
N LEU A 96 -6.11 20.80 -17.41
CA LEU A 96 -5.21 20.37 -18.48
C LEU A 96 -5.45 18.91 -18.85
N LEU A 97 -5.57 18.04 -17.86
CA LEU A 97 -5.83 16.62 -18.03
C LEU A 97 -7.24 16.36 -18.60
N GLN A 98 -8.26 17.12 -18.17
CA GLN A 98 -9.60 17.06 -18.74
C GLN A 98 -9.59 17.42 -20.23
N ARG A 99 -8.93 18.50 -20.61
CA ARG A 99 -8.75 18.87 -22.02
C ARG A 99 -8.04 17.79 -22.81
N ALA A 100 -6.98 17.19 -22.25
CA ALA A 100 -6.25 16.11 -22.88
C ALA A 100 -7.11 14.84 -23.03
N ALA A 101 -7.88 14.45 -22.03
CA ALA A 101 -8.75 13.27 -22.06
C ALA A 101 -9.92 13.44 -23.05
N ALA A 102 -10.46 14.65 -23.18
CA ALA A 102 -11.56 14.98 -24.10
C ALA A 102 -11.11 15.20 -25.55
N GLY A 103 -9.80 15.25 -25.85
CA GLY A 103 -9.24 15.50 -27.17
C GLY A 103 -9.69 14.50 -28.24
N THR A 104 -9.55 14.90 -29.51
CA THR A 104 -9.88 14.02 -30.65
C THR A 104 -8.61 13.85 -31.52
N PRO A 105 -8.02 12.63 -31.59
CA PRO A 105 -8.41 11.41 -30.88
C PRO A 105 -8.23 11.50 -29.36
N ARG A 106 -9.01 10.72 -28.62
CA ARG A 106 -8.90 10.64 -27.14
C ARG A 106 -7.50 10.20 -26.72
N PHE A 107 -7.03 10.74 -25.60
CA PHE A 107 -5.71 10.42 -25.08
C PHE A 107 -5.83 9.56 -23.79
N PRO A 108 -5.79 8.22 -23.88
CA PRO A 108 -6.03 7.31 -22.76
C PRO A 108 -5.10 7.56 -21.56
N ARG A 109 -3.87 8.01 -21.79
CA ARG A 109 -2.93 8.35 -20.71
C ARG A 109 -3.44 9.46 -19.80
N ALA A 110 -4.04 10.52 -20.39
CA ALA A 110 -4.64 11.59 -19.59
C ALA A 110 -5.84 11.12 -18.78
N ALA A 111 -6.71 10.29 -19.40
CA ALA A 111 -7.83 9.68 -18.70
C ALA A 111 -7.37 8.77 -17.55
N LEU A 112 -6.30 8.02 -17.75
CA LEU A 112 -5.70 7.18 -16.71
C LEU A 112 -5.18 8.01 -15.52
N VAL A 113 -4.37 9.04 -15.79
CA VAL A 113 -3.76 9.88 -14.76
C VAL A 113 -4.84 10.61 -13.96
N LEU A 114 -5.79 11.22 -14.66
CA LEU A 114 -6.87 11.97 -14.03
C LEU A 114 -7.85 11.05 -13.29
N GLY A 115 -8.19 9.91 -13.87
CA GLY A 115 -9.06 8.92 -13.24
C GLY A 115 -8.47 8.33 -11.97
N ARG A 116 -7.16 8.05 -11.95
CA ARG A 116 -6.43 7.64 -10.74
C ARG A 116 -6.50 8.74 -9.69
N HIS A 117 -6.19 9.99 -10.05
CA HIS A 117 -6.26 11.13 -9.15
C HIS A 117 -7.66 11.28 -8.51
N TYR A 118 -8.72 11.14 -9.30
CA TYR A 118 -10.09 11.19 -8.78
C TYR A 118 -10.42 10.02 -7.84
N ASN A 119 -9.97 8.82 -8.14
CA ASN A 119 -10.14 7.67 -7.25
C ASN A 119 -9.38 7.88 -5.92
N ASP A 120 -8.13 8.36 -5.99
CA ASP A 120 -7.28 8.59 -4.81
C ASP A 120 -7.84 9.71 -3.91
N THR A 121 -8.52 10.70 -4.52
CA THR A 121 -9.17 11.83 -3.81
C THR A 121 -10.65 11.57 -3.49
N GLN A 122 -11.11 10.32 -3.54
CA GLN A 122 -12.49 9.90 -3.21
C GLN A 122 -13.57 10.57 -4.09
N ARG A 123 -13.25 10.75 -5.37
CA ARG A 123 -14.13 11.34 -6.40
C ARG A 123 -14.45 10.34 -7.52
N PRO A 124 -14.94 9.12 -7.20
CA PRO A 124 -15.06 8.02 -8.16
C PRO A 124 -16.06 8.30 -9.30
N ALA A 125 -17.09 9.11 -9.08
CA ALA A 125 -18.01 9.49 -10.15
C ALA A 125 -17.29 10.26 -11.26
N GLN A 126 -16.44 11.24 -10.88
CA GLN A 126 -15.62 12.00 -11.85
C GLN A 126 -14.56 11.13 -12.53
N ALA A 127 -14.05 10.10 -11.84
CA ALA A 127 -13.17 9.11 -12.47
C ALA A 127 -13.90 8.37 -13.61
N LEU A 128 -15.14 7.96 -13.41
CA LEU A 128 -15.93 7.29 -14.45
C LEU A 128 -16.16 8.18 -15.68
N ASP A 129 -16.45 9.47 -15.48
CA ASP A 129 -16.72 10.41 -16.59
C ASP A 129 -15.54 10.48 -17.58
N VAL A 130 -14.31 10.39 -17.08
CA VAL A 130 -13.11 10.48 -17.92
C VAL A 130 -12.60 9.13 -18.43
N ILE A 131 -12.82 8.03 -17.69
CA ILE A 131 -12.29 6.70 -17.99
C ILE A 131 -13.20 5.93 -18.96
N VAL A 132 -14.51 5.90 -18.71
CA VAL A 132 -15.47 5.08 -19.48
C VAL A 132 -15.36 5.27 -20.99
N PRO A 133 -15.25 6.52 -21.50
CA PRO A 133 -15.10 6.73 -22.94
C PRO A 133 -13.86 6.08 -23.56
N CYS A 134 -12.81 5.85 -22.78
CA CYS A 134 -11.59 5.18 -23.24
C CYS A 134 -11.66 3.65 -23.11
N CYS A 135 -12.50 3.13 -22.21
CA CYS A 135 -12.70 1.69 -22.02
C CYS A 135 -13.67 1.06 -23.05
N ALA A 136 -14.53 1.85 -23.66
CA ALA A 136 -15.58 1.36 -24.55
C ALA A 136 -15.07 0.70 -25.85
N SER A 137 -13.83 0.98 -26.26
CA SER A 137 -13.21 0.46 -27.49
C SER A 137 -12.77 -1.02 -27.42
N GLY A 138 -12.85 -1.66 -26.25
CA GLY A 138 -12.44 -3.05 -26.04
C GLY A 138 -10.92 -3.32 -26.05
N SER A 139 -10.10 -2.31 -26.35
CA SER A 139 -8.65 -2.37 -26.38
C SER A 139 -7.99 -1.55 -25.25
N ALA A 140 -8.76 -1.32 -24.16
CA ALA A 140 -8.27 -0.52 -23.04
C ALA A 140 -7.07 -1.17 -22.36
N ASP A 141 -6.12 -0.35 -21.98
CA ASP A 141 -4.98 -0.72 -21.13
C ASP A 141 -5.47 -1.31 -19.80
N ALA A 142 -4.77 -2.34 -19.30
CA ALA A 142 -5.15 -3.03 -18.07
C ALA A 142 -5.24 -2.11 -16.85
N GLU A 143 -4.38 -1.07 -16.79
CA GLU A 143 -4.43 -0.10 -15.70
C GLU A 143 -5.68 0.79 -15.78
N LEU A 144 -6.05 1.21 -16.99
CA LEU A 144 -7.29 1.96 -17.19
C LEU A 144 -8.52 1.13 -16.78
N VAL A 145 -8.51 -0.18 -17.11
CA VAL A 145 -9.53 -1.12 -16.65
C VAL A 145 -9.58 -1.20 -15.13
N ARG A 146 -8.41 -1.31 -14.46
CA ARG A 146 -8.35 -1.33 -12.98
C ARG A 146 -8.93 -0.07 -12.37
N GLN A 147 -8.61 1.11 -12.91
CA GLN A 147 -9.15 2.37 -12.41
C GLN A 147 -10.66 2.49 -12.63
N HIS A 148 -11.19 2.00 -13.75
CA HIS A 148 -12.63 1.93 -13.99
C HIS A 148 -13.33 1.03 -12.97
N VAL A 149 -12.80 -0.17 -12.76
CA VAL A 149 -13.34 -1.13 -11.79
C VAL A 149 -13.28 -0.57 -10.37
N ALA A 150 -12.15 0.06 -9.99
CA ALA A 150 -11.98 0.68 -8.68
C ALA A 150 -13.02 1.78 -8.42
N ALA A 151 -13.31 2.63 -9.41
CA ALA A 151 -14.33 3.66 -9.31
C ALA A 151 -15.74 3.07 -9.08
N LEU A 152 -16.10 2.02 -9.82
CA LEU A 152 -17.40 1.34 -9.65
C LEU A 152 -17.51 0.63 -8.29
N VAL A 153 -16.44 0.00 -7.82
CA VAL A 153 -16.39 -0.60 -6.47
C VAL A 153 -16.56 0.46 -5.39
N ALA A 154 -15.89 1.60 -5.50
CA ALA A 154 -16.01 2.71 -4.55
C ALA A 154 -17.43 3.31 -4.50
N LEU A 155 -18.17 3.24 -5.61
CA LEU A 155 -19.58 3.64 -5.69
C LEU A 155 -20.57 2.54 -5.24
N GLY A 156 -20.09 1.40 -4.77
CA GLY A 156 -20.95 0.25 -4.42
C GLY A 156 -21.62 -0.42 -5.63
N ARG A 157 -21.06 -0.25 -6.85
CA ARG A 157 -21.61 -0.76 -8.14
C ARG A 157 -20.70 -1.80 -8.81
N PRO A 158 -20.13 -2.79 -8.07
CA PRO A 158 -19.13 -3.73 -8.62
C PRO A 158 -19.69 -4.61 -9.75
N ASP A 159 -20.96 -4.99 -9.69
CA ASP A 159 -21.59 -5.83 -10.71
C ASP A 159 -21.68 -5.15 -12.08
N GLU A 160 -21.77 -3.83 -12.11
CA GLU A 160 -21.77 -3.08 -13.37
C GLU A 160 -20.42 -3.18 -14.09
N ALA A 161 -19.30 -3.26 -13.36
CA ALA A 161 -17.99 -3.50 -13.94
C ALA A 161 -17.96 -4.87 -14.67
N VAL A 162 -18.43 -5.91 -13.99
CA VAL A 162 -18.51 -7.26 -14.59
C VAL A 162 -19.42 -7.27 -15.81
N ALA A 163 -20.61 -6.69 -15.72
CA ALA A 163 -21.54 -6.61 -16.82
C ALA A 163 -20.96 -5.85 -18.04
N PHE A 164 -20.25 -4.73 -17.78
CA PHE A 164 -19.63 -3.92 -18.82
C PHE A 164 -18.56 -4.72 -19.59
N TYR A 165 -17.61 -5.34 -18.88
CA TYR A 165 -16.52 -6.08 -19.52
C TYR A 165 -16.97 -7.44 -20.06
N ARG A 166 -18.01 -8.07 -19.51
CA ARG A 166 -18.61 -9.29 -20.05
C ARG A 166 -19.26 -9.02 -21.43
N ARG A 167 -19.92 -7.87 -21.60
CA ARG A 167 -20.45 -7.46 -22.91
C ARG A 167 -19.32 -7.26 -23.95
N ILE A 168 -18.23 -6.63 -23.57
CA ILE A 168 -17.06 -6.43 -24.44
C ILE A 168 -16.43 -7.78 -24.81
N ALA A 169 -16.21 -8.66 -23.84
CA ALA A 169 -15.64 -9.99 -24.06
C ALA A 169 -16.56 -10.88 -24.92
N SER A 170 -17.88 -10.76 -24.78
CA SER A 170 -18.84 -11.49 -25.62
C SER A 170 -18.85 -11.00 -27.06
N ALA A 171 -18.60 -9.71 -27.29
CA ALA A 171 -18.51 -9.14 -28.64
C ALA A 171 -17.18 -9.48 -29.35
N ALA A 172 -16.13 -9.81 -28.57
CA ALA A 172 -14.80 -10.14 -29.07
C ALA A 172 -14.20 -11.35 -28.32
N PRO A 173 -14.78 -12.57 -28.46
CA PRO A 173 -14.47 -13.73 -27.61
C PRO A 173 -13.04 -14.25 -27.77
N ASP A 174 -12.41 -14.00 -28.91
CA ASP A 174 -11.04 -14.42 -29.20
C ASP A 174 -10.00 -13.30 -28.99
N HIS A 175 -10.44 -12.16 -28.42
CA HIS A 175 -9.54 -11.03 -28.19
C HIS A 175 -8.95 -11.09 -26.76
N PRO A 176 -7.64 -11.36 -26.59
CA PRO A 176 -7.06 -11.57 -25.26
C PRO A 176 -7.22 -10.37 -24.32
N ALA A 177 -7.19 -9.14 -24.84
CA ALA A 177 -7.38 -7.94 -24.01
C ALA A 177 -8.80 -7.83 -23.45
N ALA A 178 -9.83 -8.27 -24.21
CA ALA A 178 -11.21 -8.27 -23.71
C ALA A 178 -11.39 -9.31 -22.58
N ALA A 179 -10.82 -10.50 -22.75
CA ALA A 179 -10.78 -11.52 -21.71
C ALA A 179 -10.04 -11.05 -20.46
N HIS A 180 -8.91 -10.37 -20.65
CA HIS A 180 -8.11 -9.79 -19.57
C HIS A 180 -8.90 -8.72 -18.80
N ALA A 181 -9.56 -7.81 -19.50
CA ALA A 181 -10.37 -6.76 -18.87
C ALA A 181 -11.52 -7.35 -18.02
N LEU A 182 -12.20 -8.38 -18.52
CA LEU A 182 -13.23 -9.09 -17.75
C LEU A 182 -12.62 -9.80 -16.53
N ALA A 183 -11.46 -10.43 -16.68
CA ALA A 183 -10.79 -11.09 -15.55
C ALA A 183 -10.39 -10.11 -14.44
N ILE A 184 -9.97 -8.90 -14.78
CA ILE A 184 -9.71 -7.83 -13.80
C ILE A 184 -10.99 -7.48 -13.04
N ALA A 185 -12.11 -7.31 -13.72
CA ALA A 185 -13.39 -7.00 -13.08
C ALA A 185 -13.88 -8.14 -12.17
N LEU A 186 -13.78 -9.38 -12.61
CA LEU A 186 -14.13 -10.57 -11.83
C LEU A 186 -13.26 -10.72 -10.56
N ALA A 187 -11.97 -10.48 -10.67
CA ALA A 187 -11.06 -10.52 -9.52
C ALA A 187 -11.42 -9.46 -8.47
N ALA A 188 -11.75 -8.25 -8.90
CA ALA A 188 -12.13 -7.16 -8.01
C ALA A 188 -13.52 -7.38 -7.35
N THR A 189 -14.36 -8.22 -7.92
CA THR A 189 -15.70 -8.57 -7.41
C THR A 189 -15.74 -9.93 -6.69
N ASN A 190 -14.56 -10.40 -6.25
CA ASN A 190 -14.40 -11.67 -5.53
C ASN A 190 -14.89 -12.92 -6.28
N GLN A 191 -14.67 -12.95 -7.60
CA GLN A 191 -14.98 -14.08 -8.48
C GLN A 191 -13.68 -14.68 -9.09
N PRO A 192 -12.69 -15.08 -8.28
CA PRO A 192 -11.37 -15.47 -8.76
C PRO A 192 -11.38 -16.76 -9.59
N ALA A 193 -12.32 -17.68 -9.34
CA ALA A 193 -12.41 -18.94 -10.08
C ALA A 193 -12.85 -18.73 -11.54
N GLU A 194 -13.76 -17.78 -11.80
CA GLU A 194 -14.16 -17.44 -13.17
C GLU A 194 -13.03 -16.66 -13.86
N ALA A 195 -12.40 -15.73 -13.16
CA ALA A 195 -11.25 -14.98 -13.66
C ALA A 195 -10.11 -15.91 -14.07
N GLU A 196 -9.76 -16.89 -13.23
CA GLU A 196 -8.70 -17.88 -13.50
C GLU A 196 -9.00 -18.68 -14.77
N ARG A 197 -10.21 -19.26 -14.88
CA ARG A 197 -10.58 -20.04 -16.07
C ARG A 197 -10.49 -19.22 -17.35
N LEU A 198 -10.94 -17.97 -17.30
CA LEU A 198 -10.93 -17.05 -18.43
C LEU A 198 -9.49 -16.72 -18.88
N VAL A 199 -8.63 -16.36 -17.94
CA VAL A 199 -7.23 -16.02 -18.20
C VAL A 199 -6.45 -17.23 -18.71
N ARG A 200 -6.63 -18.40 -18.08
CA ARG A 200 -5.99 -19.65 -18.51
C ARG A 200 -6.37 -20.01 -19.96
N ARG A 201 -7.65 -19.83 -20.32
CA ARG A 201 -8.10 -20.02 -21.71
C ARG A 201 -7.43 -19.04 -22.66
N ALA A 202 -7.36 -17.75 -22.29
CA ALA A 202 -6.71 -16.72 -23.10
C ALA A 202 -5.20 -16.98 -23.29
N ILE A 203 -4.51 -17.50 -22.25
CA ILE A 203 -3.10 -17.91 -22.34
C ILE A 203 -2.95 -19.08 -23.32
N ALA A 204 -3.85 -20.08 -23.28
CA ALA A 204 -3.81 -21.25 -24.16
C ALA A 204 -4.06 -20.93 -25.64
N GLN A 205 -4.76 -19.84 -25.96
CA GLN A 205 -5.01 -19.37 -27.33
C GLN A 205 -3.79 -18.78 -28.04
N GLY A 206 -2.68 -18.55 -27.32
CA GLY A 206 -1.38 -18.17 -27.85
C GLY A 206 -1.06 -16.68 -27.74
N ARG A 207 0.26 -16.37 -27.70
CA ARG A 207 0.85 -15.03 -27.52
C ARG A 207 0.41 -14.27 -26.25
N PRO A 208 0.46 -14.90 -25.06
CA PRO A 208 0.09 -14.23 -23.83
C PRO A 208 1.09 -13.10 -23.48
N THR A 209 0.54 -11.98 -23.00
CA THR A 209 1.31 -10.85 -22.49
C THR A 209 1.79 -11.09 -21.06
N ALA A 210 2.80 -10.34 -20.59
CA ALA A 210 3.23 -10.36 -19.19
C ALA A 210 2.05 -10.07 -18.24
N MET A 211 1.24 -9.07 -18.58
CA MET A 211 0.07 -8.66 -17.76
C MET A 211 -1.00 -9.75 -17.67
N LEU A 212 -1.15 -10.59 -18.70
CA LEU A 212 -2.10 -11.71 -18.66
C LEU A 212 -1.62 -12.77 -17.64
N TYR A 213 -0.33 -13.09 -17.64
CA TYR A 213 0.26 -13.96 -16.61
C TYR A 213 0.17 -13.35 -15.22
N TYR A 214 0.35 -12.04 -15.08
CA TYR A 214 0.19 -11.35 -13.81
C TYR A 214 -1.23 -11.48 -13.25
N THR A 215 -2.25 -11.27 -14.10
CA THR A 215 -3.65 -11.45 -13.71
C THR A 215 -3.97 -12.91 -13.38
N HIS A 216 -3.38 -13.88 -14.09
CA HIS A 216 -3.47 -15.30 -13.77
C HIS A 216 -2.94 -15.58 -12.36
N ALA A 217 -1.74 -15.09 -12.08
CA ALA A 217 -1.10 -15.25 -10.77
C ALA A 217 -1.96 -14.70 -9.63
N ARG A 218 -2.53 -13.50 -9.82
CA ARG A 218 -3.42 -12.90 -8.82
C ARG A 218 -4.69 -13.71 -8.59
N SER A 219 -5.27 -14.28 -9.66
CA SER A 219 -6.44 -15.14 -9.54
C SER A 219 -6.11 -16.43 -8.78
N LEU A 220 -4.96 -17.05 -9.08
CA LEU A 220 -4.47 -18.25 -8.38
C LEU A 220 -4.15 -17.96 -6.90
N THR A 221 -3.55 -16.80 -6.60
CA THR A 221 -3.31 -16.35 -5.21
C THR A 221 -4.63 -16.23 -4.44
N ALA A 222 -5.66 -15.64 -5.05
CA ALA A 222 -6.98 -15.51 -4.43
C ALA A 222 -7.69 -16.85 -4.22
N LEU A 223 -7.35 -17.88 -5.02
CA LEU A 223 -7.83 -19.25 -4.88
C LEU A 223 -6.99 -20.09 -3.89
N GLY A 224 -5.87 -19.54 -3.36
CA GLY A 224 -4.95 -20.26 -2.50
C GLY A 224 -4.00 -21.21 -3.23
N ASP A 225 -4.00 -21.22 -4.56
CA ASP A 225 -3.00 -21.97 -5.36
C ASP A 225 -1.69 -21.16 -5.45
N PHE A 226 -0.94 -21.12 -4.35
CA PHE A 226 0.31 -20.38 -4.27
C PHE A 226 1.42 -20.94 -5.18
N PRO A 227 1.57 -22.27 -5.36
CA PRO A 227 2.52 -22.82 -6.33
C PRO A 227 2.21 -22.41 -7.78
N GLY A 228 0.95 -22.47 -8.18
CA GLY A 228 0.50 -22.01 -9.50
C GLY A 228 0.71 -20.51 -9.69
N ALA A 229 0.42 -19.70 -8.66
CA ALA A 229 0.64 -18.26 -8.68
C ALA A 229 2.14 -17.92 -8.84
N GLU A 230 3.02 -18.60 -8.11
CA GLU A 230 4.49 -18.44 -8.22
C GLU A 230 4.99 -18.77 -9.62
N ALA A 231 4.50 -19.85 -10.22
CA ALA A 231 4.84 -20.23 -11.61
C ALA A 231 4.37 -19.15 -12.62
N ALA A 232 3.15 -18.67 -12.48
CA ALA A 232 2.61 -17.62 -13.36
C ALA A 232 3.35 -16.29 -13.22
N LEU A 233 3.79 -15.90 -12.00
CA LEU A 233 4.64 -14.72 -11.79
C LEU A 233 5.99 -14.87 -12.45
N ARG A 234 6.63 -16.04 -12.39
CA ARG A 234 7.87 -16.29 -13.12
C ARG A 234 7.68 -16.21 -14.63
N ASP A 235 6.54 -16.69 -15.16
CA ASP A 235 6.19 -16.56 -16.58
C ASP A 235 6.00 -15.10 -17.00
N CYS A 236 5.40 -14.30 -16.13
CA CYS A 236 5.27 -12.85 -16.28
C CYS A 236 6.66 -12.19 -16.35
N LEU A 237 7.51 -12.44 -15.36
CA LEU A 237 8.83 -11.81 -15.21
C LEU A 237 9.85 -12.26 -16.26
N ARG A 238 9.70 -13.45 -16.86
CA ARG A 238 10.50 -13.83 -18.04
C ARG A 238 10.22 -12.94 -19.24
N ARG A 239 9.04 -12.32 -19.33
CA ARG A 239 8.63 -11.41 -20.41
C ARG A 239 8.91 -9.96 -20.09
N GLU A 240 8.67 -9.59 -18.84
CA GLU A 240 8.84 -8.22 -18.34
C GLU A 240 9.54 -8.23 -16.96
N PRO A 241 10.87 -8.38 -16.93
CA PRO A 241 11.64 -8.47 -15.68
C PRO A 241 11.51 -7.24 -14.77
N ARG A 242 11.19 -6.10 -15.33
CA ARG A 242 11.08 -4.82 -14.63
C ARG A 242 9.69 -4.53 -14.07
N LEU A 243 8.72 -5.44 -14.20
CA LEU A 243 7.37 -5.23 -13.65
C LEU A 243 7.41 -5.32 -12.11
N ALA A 244 7.48 -4.16 -11.46
CA ALA A 244 7.66 -4.03 -10.00
C ALA A 244 6.57 -4.76 -9.19
N ASP A 245 5.31 -4.69 -9.63
CA ASP A 245 4.20 -5.39 -8.97
C ASP A 245 4.39 -6.91 -8.99
N ALA A 246 4.79 -7.47 -10.13
CA ALA A 246 5.04 -8.92 -10.24
C ALA A 246 6.27 -9.35 -9.44
N GLN A 247 7.32 -8.53 -9.40
CA GLN A 247 8.49 -8.75 -8.54
C GLN A 247 8.10 -8.76 -7.05
N SER A 248 7.29 -7.78 -6.64
CA SER A 248 6.81 -7.67 -5.27
C SER A 248 5.92 -8.86 -4.88
N ASP A 249 4.97 -9.24 -5.74
CA ASP A 249 4.05 -10.35 -5.46
C ASP A 249 4.81 -11.70 -5.44
N LEU A 250 5.76 -11.91 -6.35
CA LEU A 250 6.63 -13.10 -6.32
C LEU A 250 7.44 -13.18 -5.03
N ALA A 251 8.07 -12.07 -4.64
CA ALA A 251 8.84 -12.00 -3.41
C ALA A 251 7.99 -12.31 -2.18
N ARG A 252 6.76 -11.79 -2.11
CA ARG A 252 5.81 -12.08 -1.02
C ARG A 252 5.45 -13.56 -0.96
N LEU A 253 5.14 -14.21 -2.08
CA LEU A 253 4.82 -15.63 -2.11
C LEU A 253 6.02 -16.50 -1.71
N VAL A 254 7.20 -16.16 -2.22
CA VAL A 254 8.44 -16.88 -1.84
C VAL A 254 8.74 -16.69 -0.35
N TRP A 255 8.62 -15.46 0.18
CA TRP A 255 8.76 -15.20 1.61
C TRP A 255 7.74 -15.97 2.44
N MET A 256 6.45 -15.92 2.08
CA MET A 256 5.39 -16.64 2.78
C MET A 256 5.69 -18.13 2.89
N ARG A 257 6.28 -18.74 1.86
CA ARG A 257 6.64 -20.15 1.82
C ARG A 257 7.94 -20.48 2.57
N SER A 258 8.97 -19.65 2.42
CA SER A 258 10.34 -19.94 2.90
C SER A 258 10.71 -19.23 4.20
N GLY A 259 10.23 -18.00 4.42
CA GLY A 259 10.71 -17.10 5.46
C GLY A 259 12.14 -16.60 5.24
N ASP A 260 12.66 -16.71 4.03
CA ASP A 260 14.03 -16.39 3.66
C ASP A 260 14.07 -15.19 2.72
N GLY A 261 14.61 -14.06 3.20
CA GLY A 261 14.71 -12.82 2.45
C GLY A 261 15.58 -12.91 1.20
N VAL A 262 16.63 -13.75 1.23
CA VAL A 262 17.52 -13.97 0.09
C VAL A 262 16.76 -14.70 -1.03
N GLN A 263 16.05 -15.76 -0.69
CA GLN A 263 15.21 -16.45 -1.68
C GLN A 263 14.10 -15.54 -2.21
N ALA A 264 13.49 -14.73 -1.35
CA ALA A 264 12.42 -13.80 -1.73
C ALA A 264 12.89 -12.73 -2.73
N THR A 265 14.15 -12.26 -2.62
CA THR A 265 14.70 -11.22 -3.50
C THR A 265 15.46 -11.76 -4.72
N ALA A 266 15.61 -13.07 -4.87
CA ALA A 266 16.44 -13.68 -5.93
C ALA A 266 16.03 -13.25 -7.35
N ALA A 267 14.74 -13.12 -7.64
CA ALA A 267 14.25 -12.66 -8.95
C ALA A 267 14.60 -11.18 -9.20
N LEU A 268 14.58 -10.35 -8.15
CA LEU A 268 15.01 -8.95 -8.21
C LEU A 268 16.53 -8.85 -8.44
N ASP A 269 17.32 -9.70 -7.80
CA ASP A 269 18.77 -9.75 -8.02
C ASP A 269 19.09 -10.10 -9.47
N GLN A 270 18.44 -11.12 -10.02
CA GLN A 270 18.59 -11.48 -11.44
C GLN A 270 18.17 -10.34 -12.39
N ALA A 271 17.12 -9.61 -12.07
CA ALA A 271 16.71 -8.44 -12.86
C ALA A 271 17.75 -7.30 -12.76
N LEU A 272 18.29 -7.05 -11.57
CA LEU A 272 19.32 -6.04 -11.32
C LEU A 272 20.67 -6.38 -11.97
N ASP A 273 21.02 -7.65 -12.15
CA ASP A 273 22.20 -8.07 -12.93
C ASP A 273 22.10 -7.57 -14.39
N THR A 274 20.90 -7.52 -14.94
CA THR A 274 20.65 -7.04 -16.30
C THR A 274 20.43 -5.52 -16.36
N PHE A 275 19.73 -4.97 -15.37
CA PHE A 275 19.32 -3.58 -15.28
C PHE A 275 19.94 -2.89 -14.06
N ALA A 276 21.29 -2.91 -14.00
CA ALA A 276 22.04 -2.50 -12.82
C ALA A 276 21.77 -1.08 -12.29
N ASN A 277 21.27 -0.17 -13.12
CA ASN A 277 20.95 1.21 -12.76
C ASN A 277 19.43 1.46 -12.61
N ASP A 278 18.63 0.41 -12.46
CA ASP A 278 17.18 0.55 -12.27
C ASP A 278 16.85 0.81 -10.80
N ASP A 279 16.64 2.08 -10.47
CA ASP A 279 16.31 2.50 -9.10
C ASP A 279 14.93 2.01 -8.64
N ALA A 280 14.00 1.73 -9.56
CA ALA A 280 12.69 1.18 -9.23
C ALA A 280 12.81 -0.28 -8.76
N LEU A 281 13.63 -1.10 -9.43
CA LEU A 281 13.93 -2.47 -8.97
C LEU A 281 14.67 -2.47 -7.64
N ARG A 282 15.63 -1.55 -7.43
CA ARG A 282 16.31 -1.40 -6.14
C ARG A 282 15.35 -1.00 -5.03
N ALA A 283 14.46 -0.04 -5.29
CA ALA A 283 13.43 0.37 -4.35
C ALA A 283 12.49 -0.79 -3.99
N THR A 284 12.08 -1.59 -4.99
CA THR A 284 11.27 -2.78 -4.76
C THR A 284 12.02 -3.80 -3.89
N LYS A 285 13.29 -4.08 -4.19
CA LYS A 285 14.12 -4.99 -3.38
C LYS A 285 14.26 -4.49 -1.95
N ALA A 286 14.57 -3.20 -1.77
CA ALA A 286 14.70 -2.58 -0.45
C ALA A 286 13.39 -2.69 0.35
N ALA A 287 12.24 -2.44 -0.28
CA ALA A 287 10.94 -2.59 0.36
C ALA A 287 10.69 -4.04 0.82
N ILE A 288 11.07 -5.04 0.03
CA ILE A 288 10.96 -6.45 0.41
C ILE A 288 11.84 -6.78 1.62
N LEU A 289 13.10 -6.35 1.59
CA LEU A 289 14.04 -6.56 2.71
C LEU A 289 13.57 -5.86 3.99
N GLN A 290 13.06 -4.64 3.90
CA GLN A 290 12.43 -3.92 5.00
C GLN A 290 11.26 -4.72 5.59
N GLY A 291 10.36 -5.19 4.73
CA GLY A 291 9.22 -6.02 5.15
C GLY A 291 9.64 -7.36 5.77
N ALA A 292 10.79 -7.90 5.37
CA ALA A 292 11.40 -9.09 5.96
C ALA A 292 12.13 -8.82 7.29
N GLY A 293 12.27 -7.53 7.70
CA GLY A 293 12.98 -7.12 8.90
C GLY A 293 14.48 -6.93 8.71
N ASP A 294 14.98 -6.92 7.48
CA ASP A 294 16.38 -6.60 7.15
C ASP A 294 16.51 -5.12 6.74
N ALA A 295 16.38 -4.23 7.71
CA ALA A 295 16.51 -2.79 7.49
C ALA A 295 17.90 -2.37 6.98
N ARG A 296 18.97 -3.04 7.45
CA ARG A 296 20.33 -2.76 6.98
C ARG A 296 20.54 -3.19 5.53
N GLY A 297 20.05 -4.35 5.13
CA GLY A 297 20.07 -4.82 3.75
C GLY A 297 19.22 -3.92 2.84
N ALA A 298 18.05 -3.48 3.32
CA ALA A 298 17.20 -2.53 2.60
C ALA A 298 17.93 -1.21 2.34
N TYR A 299 18.56 -0.63 3.37
CA TYR A 299 19.37 0.58 3.22
C TYR A 299 20.54 0.37 2.26
N ALA A 300 21.26 -0.74 2.37
CA ALA A 300 22.40 -1.03 1.51
C ALA A 300 22.04 -1.04 0.01
N CYS A 301 20.83 -1.50 -0.35
CA CYS A 301 20.33 -1.44 -1.73
C CYS A 301 20.18 0.00 -2.26
N LEU A 302 19.90 0.95 -1.37
CA LEU A 302 19.57 2.35 -1.70
C LEU A 302 20.70 3.34 -1.41
N ALA A 303 21.73 2.95 -0.65
CA ALA A 303 22.77 3.83 -0.17
C ALA A 303 23.51 4.56 -1.31
N ALA A 304 23.92 3.84 -2.37
CA ALA A 304 24.62 4.43 -3.50
C ALA A 304 23.75 5.45 -4.28
N PRO A 305 22.53 5.10 -4.76
CA PRO A 305 21.68 6.07 -5.42
C PRO A 305 21.23 7.21 -4.49
N ALA A 306 21.00 6.95 -3.19
CA ALA A 306 20.66 8.00 -2.23
C ALA A 306 21.80 8.99 -1.95
N ALA A 307 23.06 8.59 -2.16
CA ALA A 307 24.22 9.48 -1.99
C ALA A 307 24.31 10.55 -3.11
N HIS A 308 23.68 10.35 -4.25
CA HIS A 308 23.70 11.35 -5.32
C HIS A 308 23.03 12.65 -4.88
N ALA A 309 23.66 13.81 -5.23
CA ALA A 309 23.15 15.13 -4.85
C ALA A 309 21.71 15.39 -5.35
N GLN A 310 21.34 14.79 -6.48
CA GLN A 310 20.03 14.92 -7.12
C GLN A 310 19.19 13.63 -6.96
N ALA A 311 19.37 12.88 -5.88
CA ALA A 311 18.55 11.70 -5.62
C ALA A 311 17.06 12.08 -5.52
N ALA A 312 16.20 11.25 -6.12
CA ALA A 312 14.76 11.48 -6.08
C ALA A 312 14.23 11.47 -4.62
N PRO A 313 13.32 12.38 -4.25
CA PRO A 313 12.76 12.44 -2.89
C PRO A 313 12.21 11.09 -2.41
N ALA A 314 11.47 10.37 -3.24
CA ALA A 314 10.90 9.07 -2.90
C ALA A 314 12.00 8.04 -2.53
N LEU A 315 13.12 8.06 -3.22
CA LEU A 315 14.25 7.17 -2.93
C LEU A 315 14.93 7.53 -1.61
N LEU A 316 15.09 8.84 -1.34
CA LEU A 316 15.61 9.33 -0.06
C LEU A 316 14.70 8.94 1.11
N VAL A 317 13.39 9.01 0.92
CA VAL A 317 12.41 8.57 1.91
C VAL A 317 12.52 7.07 2.19
N LEU A 318 12.59 6.23 1.16
CA LEU A 318 12.75 4.78 1.33
C LEU A 318 14.06 4.42 2.04
N ALA A 319 15.17 5.06 1.66
CA ALA A 319 16.45 4.89 2.34
C ALA A 319 16.39 5.36 3.81
N GLY A 320 15.69 6.47 4.06
CA GLY A 320 15.48 7.01 5.40
C GLY A 320 14.60 6.13 6.28
N LEU A 321 13.54 5.53 5.73
CA LEU A 321 12.71 4.56 6.46
C LEU A 321 13.51 3.34 6.88
N ALA A 322 14.38 2.83 6.01
CA ALA A 322 15.28 1.75 6.36
C ALA A 322 16.31 2.16 7.44
N ALA A 323 16.91 3.35 7.31
CA ALA A 323 17.87 3.88 8.27
C ALA A 323 17.25 4.17 9.66
N LEU A 324 15.96 4.49 9.71
CA LEU A 324 15.24 4.83 10.94
C LEU A 324 15.37 3.75 12.03
N GLU A 325 15.47 2.49 11.66
CA GLU A 325 15.53 1.38 12.60
C GLU A 325 16.89 1.21 13.27
N PHE A 326 17.98 1.72 12.67
CA PHE A 326 19.34 1.50 13.20
C PHE A 326 20.20 2.75 13.30
N GLU A 327 19.87 3.83 12.60
CA GLU A 327 20.60 5.10 12.57
C GLU A 327 19.64 6.29 12.34
N PRO A 328 18.86 6.68 13.35
CA PRO A 328 17.88 7.76 13.22
C PRO A 328 18.48 9.10 12.76
N ALA A 329 19.73 9.41 13.09
CA ALA A 329 20.40 10.62 12.62
C ALA A 329 20.57 10.65 11.09
N LEU A 330 20.87 9.52 10.48
CA LEU A 330 20.92 9.36 9.03
C LEU A 330 19.52 9.53 8.43
N ALA A 331 18.49 9.00 9.06
CA ALA A 331 17.11 9.18 8.63
C ALA A 331 16.68 10.65 8.65
N VAL A 332 17.07 11.44 9.68
CA VAL A 332 16.88 12.90 9.71
C VAL A 332 17.52 13.57 8.50
N HIS A 333 18.78 13.26 8.22
CA HIS A 333 19.51 13.83 7.10
C HIS A 333 18.84 13.53 5.75
N LEU A 334 18.44 12.28 5.52
CA LEU A 334 17.77 11.86 4.29
C LEU A 334 16.39 12.51 4.12
N ALA A 335 15.61 12.62 5.20
CA ALA A 335 14.33 13.30 5.20
C ALA A 335 14.47 14.81 4.88
N GLN A 336 15.46 15.48 5.48
CA GLN A 336 15.75 16.88 5.21
C GLN A 336 16.16 17.11 3.75
N ARG A 337 17.00 16.25 3.18
CA ARG A 337 17.37 16.32 1.76
C ARG A 337 16.15 16.11 0.85
N ALA A 338 15.26 15.16 1.16
CA ALA A 338 14.03 14.98 0.42
C ALA A 338 13.15 16.24 0.45
N LEU A 339 13.03 16.88 1.62
CA LEU A 339 12.25 18.12 1.79
C LEU A 339 12.89 19.36 1.14
N GLN A 340 14.21 19.38 0.93
CA GLN A 340 14.86 20.46 0.17
C GLN A 340 14.40 20.49 -1.30
N SER A 341 14.21 19.32 -1.91
CA SER A 341 13.76 19.20 -3.29
C SER A 341 12.23 19.10 -3.43
N ALA A 342 11.53 18.61 -2.40
CA ALA A 342 10.08 18.47 -2.36
C ALA A 342 9.52 18.93 -0.99
N PRO A 343 9.40 20.25 -0.73
CA PRO A 343 9.01 20.77 0.58
C PRO A 343 7.61 20.34 1.07
N ALA A 344 6.73 19.96 0.15
CA ALA A 344 5.38 19.50 0.45
C ALA A 344 5.25 17.97 0.59
N ASP A 345 6.34 17.20 0.47
CA ASP A 345 6.30 15.73 0.53
C ASP A 345 5.90 15.25 1.94
N VAL A 346 4.70 14.68 2.01
CA VAL A 346 4.09 14.18 3.26
C VAL A 346 4.88 13.01 3.84
N ALA A 347 5.38 12.10 2.99
CA ALA A 347 6.13 10.93 3.44
C ALA A 347 7.49 11.34 4.04
N ALA A 348 8.18 12.29 3.41
CA ALA A 348 9.42 12.86 3.94
C ALA A 348 9.22 13.58 5.28
N ARG A 349 8.11 14.32 5.44
CA ARG A 349 7.76 14.95 6.72
C ARG A 349 7.44 13.95 7.81
N LYS A 350 6.66 12.89 7.49
CA LYS A 350 6.37 11.81 8.44
C LYS A 350 7.65 11.11 8.90
N LEU A 351 8.56 10.83 7.95
CA LEU A 351 9.87 10.27 8.26
C LEU A 351 10.69 11.20 9.17
N LEU A 352 10.70 12.51 8.87
CA LEU A 352 11.43 13.49 9.69
C LEU A 352 10.89 13.53 11.12
N VAL A 353 9.57 13.50 11.32
CA VAL A 353 8.94 13.44 12.65
C VAL A 353 9.42 12.19 13.41
N ALA A 354 9.31 11.01 12.80
CA ALA A 354 9.73 9.76 13.44
C ALA A 354 11.24 9.74 13.75
N ALA A 355 12.06 10.21 12.80
CA ALA A 355 13.52 10.26 12.98
C ALA A 355 13.97 11.25 14.07
N ARG A 356 13.30 12.40 14.21
CA ARG A 356 13.54 13.34 15.32
C ARG A 356 13.26 12.72 16.68
N LEU A 357 12.20 11.92 16.81
CA LEU A 357 11.94 11.16 18.04
C LEU A 357 13.07 10.16 18.33
N GLY A 358 13.62 9.55 17.27
CA GLY A 358 14.76 8.64 17.36
C GLY A 358 16.04 9.29 17.87
N VAL A 359 16.29 10.56 17.51
CA VAL A 359 17.46 11.32 18.00
C VAL A 359 17.19 12.13 19.28
N GLY A 360 16.00 12.03 19.87
CA GLY A 360 15.64 12.75 21.10
C GLY A 360 15.14 14.18 20.89
N ASP A 361 14.92 14.62 19.66
CA ASP A 361 14.38 15.94 19.33
C ASP A 361 12.84 15.93 19.28
N ALA A 362 12.22 15.56 20.40
CA ALA A 362 10.77 15.49 20.50
C ALA A 362 10.11 16.87 20.34
N LEU A 363 10.74 17.95 20.80
CA LEU A 363 10.23 19.30 20.65
C LEU A 363 10.21 19.74 19.17
N GLY A 364 11.30 19.46 18.44
CA GLY A 364 11.40 19.76 17.02
C GLY A 364 10.45 18.93 16.14
N ALA A 365 9.99 17.76 16.62
CA ALA A 365 9.04 16.93 15.88
C ALA A 365 7.59 17.49 15.88
N LEU A 366 7.19 18.22 16.93
CA LEU A 366 5.80 18.66 17.15
C LEU A 366 5.25 19.59 16.06
N PRO A 367 5.97 20.62 15.54
CA PRO A 367 5.44 21.50 14.51
C PRO A 367 5.06 20.78 13.22
N ASP A 368 5.93 19.90 12.73
CA ASP A 368 5.67 19.10 11.52
C ASP A 368 4.51 18.13 11.74
N CYS A 369 4.45 17.50 12.93
CA CYS A 369 3.36 16.61 13.30
C CYS A 369 2.02 17.35 13.34
N ALA A 370 1.96 18.55 13.94
CA ALA A 370 0.76 19.37 14.01
C ALA A 370 0.30 19.83 12.61
N ALA A 371 1.23 20.23 11.75
CA ALA A 371 0.93 20.61 10.37
C ALA A 371 0.33 19.45 9.57
N LEU A 372 0.90 18.25 9.71
CA LEU A 372 0.38 17.04 9.06
C LEU A 372 -1.01 16.66 9.60
N LEU A 373 -1.22 16.72 10.92
CA LEU A 373 -2.52 16.43 11.54
C LEU A 373 -3.59 17.46 11.19
N SER A 374 -3.23 18.72 10.89
CA SER A 374 -4.19 19.70 10.36
C SER A 374 -4.76 19.29 9.01
N ALA A 375 -3.95 18.65 8.16
CA ALA A 375 -4.38 18.17 6.84
C ALA A 375 -5.06 16.80 6.91
N THR A 376 -4.58 15.92 7.81
CA THR A 376 -5.07 14.55 7.99
C THR A 376 -5.34 14.26 9.46
N PRO A 377 -6.41 14.85 10.04
CA PRO A 377 -6.62 14.83 11.48
C PRO A 377 -6.90 13.45 12.08
N ASP A 378 -7.27 12.48 11.26
CA ASP A 378 -7.61 11.11 11.68
C ASP A 378 -6.51 10.07 11.39
N ASP A 379 -5.33 10.52 10.93
CA ASP A 379 -4.18 9.63 10.71
C ASP A 379 -3.64 9.09 12.04
N GLN A 380 -3.92 7.81 12.31
CA GLN A 380 -3.61 7.19 13.59
C GLN A 380 -2.10 7.08 13.85
N TYR A 381 -1.29 6.95 12.79
CA TYR A 381 0.17 6.93 12.93
C TYR A 381 0.72 8.30 13.36
N LEU A 382 0.20 9.38 12.79
CA LEU A 382 0.57 10.73 13.21
C LEU A 382 0.14 11.05 14.64
N ILE A 383 -1.06 10.59 15.05
CA ILE A 383 -1.50 10.71 16.44
C ILE A 383 -0.57 9.94 17.38
N ALA A 384 -0.15 8.72 16.99
CA ALA A 384 0.81 7.92 17.74
C ALA A 384 2.18 8.60 17.85
N LEU A 385 2.71 9.22 16.78
CA LEU A 385 3.95 9.99 16.83
C LEU A 385 3.81 11.22 17.72
N GLN A 386 2.69 11.94 17.66
CA GLN A 386 2.43 13.10 18.49
C GLN A 386 2.36 12.72 19.98
N THR A 387 1.64 11.67 20.32
CA THR A 387 1.56 11.17 21.71
C THR A 387 2.91 10.67 22.22
N THR A 388 3.72 10.04 21.34
CA THR A 388 5.11 9.67 21.67
C THR A 388 5.97 10.89 21.98
N ALA A 389 5.85 11.97 21.19
CA ALA A 389 6.55 13.22 21.47
C ALA A 389 6.12 13.82 22.81
N TRP A 390 4.82 13.86 23.10
CA TRP A 390 4.30 14.35 24.39
C TRP A 390 4.81 13.53 25.57
N ARG A 391 4.87 12.21 25.43
CA ARG A 391 5.41 11.33 26.47
C ARG A 391 6.88 11.63 26.75
N LEU A 392 7.71 11.80 25.71
CA LEU A 392 9.13 12.15 25.83
C LEU A 392 9.34 13.50 26.52
N LEU A 393 8.41 14.44 26.34
CA LEU A 393 8.45 15.78 26.93
C LEU A 393 7.79 15.88 28.31
N GLY A 394 7.15 14.81 28.79
CA GLY A 394 6.34 14.86 30.01
C GLY A 394 5.10 15.75 29.89
N ASP A 395 4.58 15.95 28.68
CA ASP A 395 3.41 16.78 28.42
C ASP A 395 2.13 16.09 28.92
N PRO A 396 1.29 16.74 29.75
CA PRO A 396 0.11 16.14 30.35
C PRO A 396 -0.96 15.72 29.32
N ARG A 397 -0.92 16.24 28.10
CA ARG A 397 -1.82 15.82 27.00
C ARG A 397 -1.64 14.35 26.64
N TYR A 398 -0.46 13.78 26.90
CA TYR A 398 -0.22 12.36 26.71
C TYR A 398 -1.21 11.53 27.52
N GLN A 399 -1.34 11.77 28.81
CA GLN A 399 -2.23 11.02 29.71
C GLN A 399 -3.71 11.17 29.33
N GLN A 400 -4.10 12.28 28.72
CA GLN A 400 -5.47 12.50 28.27
C GLN A 400 -5.86 11.59 27.09
N LEU A 401 -4.94 11.32 26.17
CA LEU A 401 -5.18 10.45 25.02
C LEU A 401 -4.74 9.00 25.25
N CYS A 402 -3.70 8.77 26.07
CA CYS A 402 -3.11 7.46 26.31
C CYS A 402 -3.43 6.94 27.73
N ASP A 403 -4.66 7.14 28.19
CA ASP A 403 -5.16 6.50 29.41
C ASP A 403 -5.53 5.04 29.11
N TYR A 404 -4.54 4.16 29.20
CA TYR A 404 -4.70 2.73 28.88
C TYR A 404 -5.72 2.05 29.80
N ALA A 405 -5.78 2.43 31.07
CA ALA A 405 -6.73 1.85 32.03
C ALA A 405 -8.18 2.16 31.64
N ARG A 406 -8.40 3.30 30.98
CA ARG A 406 -9.70 3.74 30.51
C ARG A 406 -10.06 3.22 29.12
N TRP A 407 -9.10 3.17 28.21
CA TRP A 407 -9.37 2.97 26.78
C TRP A 407 -8.98 1.56 26.27
N VAL A 408 -8.38 0.70 27.08
CA VAL A 408 -8.16 -0.71 26.76
C VAL A 408 -9.21 -1.52 27.48
N LEU A 409 -10.22 -2.03 26.75
CA LEU A 409 -11.36 -2.71 27.36
C LEU A 409 -11.39 -4.20 26.99
N PRO A 410 -10.94 -5.09 27.89
CA PRO A 410 -11.17 -6.52 27.77
C PRO A 410 -12.65 -6.86 28.03
N GLN A 411 -13.26 -7.66 27.17
CA GLN A 411 -14.64 -8.12 27.30
C GLN A 411 -14.73 -9.60 26.95
N ARG A 412 -15.64 -10.35 27.60
CA ARG A 412 -15.93 -11.74 27.21
C ARG A 412 -16.95 -11.76 26.09
N LEU A 413 -16.72 -12.63 25.10
CA LEU A 413 -17.70 -12.87 24.05
C LEU A 413 -18.92 -13.60 24.60
N ALA A 414 -20.08 -13.21 24.15
CA ALA A 414 -21.31 -13.98 24.39
C ALA A 414 -21.29 -15.28 23.57
N VAL A 415 -21.93 -16.31 24.09
CA VAL A 415 -22.16 -17.55 23.34
C VAL A 415 -23.33 -17.33 22.40
N PRO A 416 -23.12 -17.44 21.05
CA PRO A 416 -24.22 -17.24 20.11
C PRO A 416 -25.20 -18.40 20.11
N PRO A 417 -26.43 -18.21 19.64
CA PRO A 417 -27.41 -19.30 19.49
C PRO A 417 -26.85 -20.44 18.63
N GLY A 418 -27.10 -21.69 19.08
CA GLY A 418 -26.64 -22.90 18.41
C GLY A 418 -25.44 -23.58 19.08
N TRP A 419 -24.89 -22.97 20.11
CA TRP A 419 -23.85 -23.58 20.98
C TRP A 419 -24.28 -23.57 22.43
N ASP A 420 -23.93 -24.64 23.16
CA ASP A 420 -24.30 -24.82 24.55
C ASP A 420 -23.41 -23.98 25.49
N ASP A 421 -22.14 -23.80 25.14
CA ASP A 421 -21.17 -23.07 25.93
C ASP A 421 -20.07 -22.41 25.07
N GLN A 422 -19.24 -21.58 25.70
CA GLN A 422 -18.14 -20.88 25.04
C GLN A 422 -17.07 -21.85 24.50
N ALA A 423 -16.80 -22.97 25.17
CA ALA A 423 -15.77 -23.92 24.77
C ALA A 423 -16.12 -24.62 23.45
N SER A 424 -17.37 -25.08 23.32
CA SER A 424 -17.88 -25.68 22.09
C SER A 424 -17.89 -24.69 20.91
N PHE A 425 -18.31 -23.44 21.17
CA PHE A 425 -18.26 -22.37 20.16
C PHE A 425 -16.84 -22.09 19.68
N LEU A 426 -15.90 -21.89 20.63
CA LEU A 426 -14.50 -21.61 20.27
C LEU A 426 -13.82 -22.80 19.58
N ALA A 427 -14.18 -24.03 19.89
CA ALA A 427 -13.68 -25.22 19.20
C ALA A 427 -14.08 -25.24 17.71
N ASP A 428 -15.34 -24.89 17.40
CA ASP A 428 -15.83 -24.79 16.02
C ASP A 428 -15.17 -23.62 15.29
N VAL A 429 -15.05 -22.44 15.94
CA VAL A 429 -14.33 -21.28 15.38
C VAL A 429 -12.88 -21.65 15.06
N ARG A 430 -12.18 -22.32 15.99
CA ARG A 430 -10.81 -22.81 15.77
C ARG A 430 -10.73 -23.72 14.54
N SER A 431 -11.66 -24.65 14.41
CA SER A 431 -11.71 -25.59 13.29
C SER A 431 -11.96 -24.89 11.96
N SER A 432 -12.85 -23.91 11.91
CA SER A 432 -13.14 -23.10 10.73
C SER A 432 -11.95 -22.24 10.32
N LEU A 433 -11.29 -21.59 11.28
CA LEU A 433 -10.12 -20.74 10.99
C LEU A 433 -8.88 -21.56 10.63
N ALA A 434 -8.67 -22.75 11.20
CA ALA A 434 -7.51 -23.58 10.91
C ALA A 434 -7.37 -23.88 9.42
N ARG A 435 -8.50 -24.15 8.74
CA ARG A 435 -8.53 -24.40 7.29
C ARG A 435 -8.01 -23.23 6.47
N LEU A 436 -8.17 -21.99 6.95
CA LEU A 436 -7.71 -20.79 6.26
C LEU A 436 -6.20 -20.54 6.41
N HIS A 437 -5.57 -21.20 7.38
CA HIS A 437 -4.13 -21.14 7.62
C HIS A 437 -3.34 -22.28 6.97
N ASP A 438 -4.01 -23.25 6.36
CA ASP A 438 -3.36 -24.40 5.74
C ASP A 438 -2.56 -23.96 4.49
N GLY A 439 -1.39 -24.55 4.29
CA GLY A 439 -0.49 -24.20 3.19
C GLY A 439 0.35 -22.94 3.40
N GLN A 440 0.10 -22.14 4.42
CA GLN A 440 0.89 -20.95 4.75
C GLN A 440 1.96 -21.28 5.80
N ARG A 441 3.18 -20.76 5.62
CA ARG A 441 4.28 -20.97 6.58
C ARG A 441 4.71 -19.73 7.32
N HIS A 442 4.72 -18.58 6.65
CA HIS A 442 5.11 -17.29 7.20
C HIS A 442 4.05 -16.23 6.90
N PRO A 443 4.03 -15.12 7.65
CA PRO A 443 3.15 -14.00 7.33
C PRO A 443 3.54 -13.39 5.99
N LEU A 444 2.58 -12.73 5.36
CA LEU A 444 2.89 -11.84 4.24
C LEU A 444 3.87 -10.75 4.71
N LEU A 445 4.69 -10.26 3.78
CA LEU A 445 5.58 -9.14 4.05
C LEU A 445 4.79 -7.91 4.54
N PHE A 446 5.44 -7.11 5.39
CA PHE A 446 4.88 -5.89 6.01
C PHE A 446 3.82 -6.13 7.09
N GLN A 447 3.67 -7.35 7.57
CA GLN A 447 2.85 -7.62 8.75
C GLN A 447 3.64 -7.44 10.05
N SER A 448 2.94 -7.06 11.13
CA SER A 448 3.57 -6.94 12.45
C SER A 448 3.94 -8.29 13.05
N LEU A 449 3.27 -9.36 12.64
CA LEU A 449 3.46 -10.68 13.20
C LEU A 449 4.80 -11.32 12.78
N ARG A 450 5.38 -12.10 13.70
CA ARG A 450 6.58 -12.91 13.51
C ARG A 450 6.29 -14.33 13.95
N HIS A 451 6.86 -15.32 13.25
CA HIS A 451 6.70 -16.75 13.50
C HIS A 451 5.22 -17.21 13.55
N GLY A 452 4.47 -16.89 12.52
CA GLY A 452 3.06 -17.26 12.41
C GLY A 452 2.53 -17.19 11.00
N THR A 453 1.22 -17.25 10.86
CA THR A 453 0.48 -17.07 9.60
C THR A 453 -0.68 -16.13 9.82
N GLU A 454 -1.08 -15.42 8.78
CA GLU A 454 -2.24 -14.52 8.77
C GLU A 454 -3.11 -14.84 7.55
N THR A 455 -4.43 -14.76 7.71
CA THR A 455 -5.36 -14.97 6.59
C THR A 455 -5.28 -13.79 5.62
N THR A 456 -5.35 -14.09 4.33
CA THR A 456 -5.21 -13.08 3.25
C THR A 456 -6.52 -12.39 2.89
N ASN A 457 -7.66 -12.99 3.24
CA ASN A 457 -8.99 -12.50 2.91
C ASN A 457 -9.66 -11.87 4.13
N ASP A 458 -10.46 -10.85 3.88
CA ASP A 458 -11.31 -10.22 4.91
C ASP A 458 -12.37 -11.21 5.41
N LEU A 459 -12.28 -11.57 6.68
CA LEU A 459 -13.16 -12.55 7.32
C LEU A 459 -14.61 -12.08 7.42
N THR A 460 -14.89 -10.77 7.41
CA THR A 460 -16.27 -10.25 7.38
C THR A 460 -17.06 -10.71 6.16
N ARG A 461 -16.35 -11.10 5.09
CA ARG A 461 -16.93 -11.60 3.84
C ARG A 461 -16.98 -13.13 3.76
N SER A 462 -16.65 -13.83 4.84
CA SER A 462 -16.66 -15.29 4.88
C SER A 462 -18.07 -15.84 4.71
N ALA A 463 -18.21 -16.88 3.88
CA ALA A 463 -19.45 -17.65 3.76
C ALA A 463 -19.59 -18.73 4.86
N ASP A 464 -18.56 -18.97 5.67
CA ASP A 464 -18.59 -19.95 6.75
C ASP A 464 -19.53 -19.47 7.86
N PRO A 465 -20.59 -20.24 8.21
CA PRO A 465 -21.61 -19.82 9.17
C PRO A 465 -21.03 -19.65 10.59
N VAL A 466 -19.96 -20.36 10.96
CA VAL A 466 -19.31 -20.25 12.25
C VAL A 466 -18.54 -18.92 12.36
N ILE A 467 -17.83 -18.53 11.29
CA ILE A 467 -17.14 -17.23 11.21
C ILE A 467 -18.18 -16.10 11.22
N GLN A 468 -19.29 -16.23 10.50
CA GLN A 468 -20.37 -15.24 10.55
C GLN A 468 -20.98 -15.11 11.94
N ALA A 469 -21.17 -16.22 12.68
CA ALA A 469 -21.65 -16.20 14.04
C ALA A 469 -20.66 -15.46 14.96
N LEU A 470 -19.35 -15.69 14.80
CA LEU A 470 -18.31 -14.99 15.55
C LEU A 470 -18.42 -13.47 15.34
N PHE A 471 -18.50 -13.00 14.10
CA PHE A 471 -18.58 -11.55 13.81
C PHE A 471 -19.84 -10.89 14.38
N LYS A 472 -20.96 -11.64 14.46
CA LYS A 472 -22.18 -11.15 15.14
C LYS A 472 -21.97 -10.94 16.65
N THR A 473 -21.10 -11.71 17.29
CA THR A 473 -20.83 -11.54 18.74
C THR A 473 -20.02 -10.27 19.04
N PHE A 474 -19.36 -9.67 18.06
CA PHE A 474 -18.56 -8.45 18.25
C PHE A 474 -19.40 -7.18 18.35
N ALA A 475 -20.62 -7.16 17.83
CA ALA A 475 -21.44 -5.96 17.80
C ALA A 475 -21.69 -5.37 19.20
N ALA A 476 -22.21 -6.16 20.13
CA ALA A 476 -22.50 -5.69 21.48
C ALA A 476 -21.25 -5.18 22.24
N PRO A 477 -20.09 -5.86 22.23
CA PRO A 477 -18.84 -5.31 22.75
C PRO A 477 -18.40 -3.98 22.12
N ILE A 478 -18.55 -3.82 20.79
CA ILE A 478 -18.21 -2.57 20.11
C ILE A 478 -19.16 -1.46 20.55
N ASP A 479 -20.48 -1.71 20.56
CA ASP A 479 -21.48 -0.74 21.00
C ASP A 479 -21.24 -0.32 22.46
N HIS A 480 -20.88 -1.28 23.32
CA HIS A 480 -20.49 -0.99 24.71
C HIS A 480 -19.25 -0.10 24.78
N PHE A 481 -18.23 -0.39 23.96
CA PHE A 481 -17.03 0.44 23.88
C PHE A 481 -17.36 1.87 23.43
N LEU A 482 -18.20 2.05 22.42
CA LEU A 482 -18.61 3.36 21.93
C LEU A 482 -19.42 4.14 22.97
N ALA A 483 -20.29 3.46 23.71
CA ALA A 483 -21.04 4.07 24.83
C ALA A 483 -20.09 4.52 25.95
N HIS A 484 -19.07 3.69 26.29
CA HIS A 484 -18.04 4.04 27.27
C HIS A 484 -17.15 5.19 26.79
N LEU A 485 -16.78 5.19 25.50
CA LEU A 485 -16.01 6.25 24.88
C LEU A 485 -16.69 7.62 24.98
N GLY A 486 -17.99 7.65 24.79
CA GLY A 486 -18.77 8.89 24.76
C GLY A 486 -18.34 9.84 23.64
N GLN A 487 -18.79 11.09 23.73
CA GLN A 487 -18.42 12.15 22.81
C GLN A 487 -17.35 13.08 23.38
N GLY A 488 -16.57 13.74 22.52
CA GLY A 488 -15.53 14.68 22.93
C GLY A 488 -14.90 15.36 21.73
N VAL A 489 -13.97 16.28 22.00
CA VAL A 489 -13.28 17.08 20.97
C VAL A 489 -11.92 16.52 20.57
N ASP A 490 -11.42 15.55 21.31
CA ASP A 490 -10.14 14.89 21.00
C ASP A 490 -10.24 13.97 19.77
N PRO A 491 -9.12 13.57 19.16
CA PRO A 491 -9.10 12.79 17.94
C PRO A 491 -9.83 11.45 18.02
N LEU A 492 -9.96 10.87 19.21
CA LEU A 492 -10.64 9.59 19.42
C LEU A 492 -12.16 9.80 19.49
N ARG A 493 -12.64 10.68 20.40
CA ARG A 493 -14.05 10.82 20.73
C ARG A 493 -14.84 11.67 19.77
N ARG A 494 -14.22 12.64 19.07
CA ARG A 494 -14.90 13.45 18.04
C ARG A 494 -15.45 12.62 16.88
N ARG A 495 -14.89 11.43 16.65
CA ARG A 495 -15.31 10.49 15.60
C ARG A 495 -16.50 9.62 16.01
N ASN A 496 -16.86 9.60 17.31
CA ASN A 496 -17.96 8.78 17.81
C ASN A 496 -19.31 9.40 17.47
N GLN A 497 -19.94 8.90 16.43
CA GLN A 497 -21.30 9.26 16.01
C GLN A 497 -22.33 8.19 16.37
N GLY A 498 -21.92 7.12 17.07
CA GLY A 498 -22.78 6.00 17.46
C GLY A 498 -22.98 4.96 16.35
N HIS A 499 -22.42 5.19 15.16
CA HIS A 499 -22.46 4.25 14.03
C HIS A 499 -21.04 3.81 13.66
N TRP A 500 -20.91 2.56 13.25
CA TRP A 500 -19.62 1.98 12.92
C TRP A 500 -19.74 0.88 11.87
N ARG A 501 -18.63 0.61 11.18
CA ARG A 501 -18.46 -0.53 10.28
C ARG A 501 -17.08 -1.15 10.44
N PHE A 502 -16.95 -2.42 10.08
CA PHE A 502 -15.65 -3.06 9.99
C PHE A 502 -14.81 -2.45 8.86
N ASN A 503 -13.52 -2.29 9.11
CA ASN A 503 -12.53 -1.80 8.15
C ASN A 503 -11.38 -2.82 8.00
N GLY A 504 -11.74 -4.06 7.65
CA GLY A 504 -10.83 -5.19 7.54
C GLY A 504 -10.84 -6.10 8.77
N SER A 505 -10.59 -7.37 8.51
CA SER A 505 -10.51 -8.40 9.55
C SER A 505 -9.64 -9.56 9.08
N TRP A 506 -8.91 -10.16 10.02
CA TRP A 506 -7.98 -11.26 9.74
C TRP A 506 -7.85 -12.19 10.95
N SER A 507 -7.41 -13.42 10.67
CA SER A 507 -7.01 -14.35 11.73
C SER A 507 -5.51 -14.51 11.71
N VAL A 508 -4.92 -14.61 12.90
CA VAL A 508 -3.49 -14.83 13.11
C VAL A 508 -3.27 -16.11 13.90
N ARG A 509 -2.43 -17.00 13.37
CA ARG A 509 -1.96 -18.21 14.05
C ARG A 509 -0.45 -18.10 14.30
N LEU A 510 -0.08 -17.83 15.55
CA LEU A 510 1.31 -17.77 16.00
C LEU A 510 1.80 -19.15 16.44
N ARG A 511 3.06 -19.44 16.14
CA ARG A 511 3.80 -20.63 16.58
C ARG A 511 4.74 -20.28 17.72
N SER A 512 5.50 -21.24 18.23
CA SER A 512 6.54 -21.00 19.23
C SER A 512 7.44 -19.82 18.85
N SER A 513 7.78 -18.98 19.80
CA SER A 513 8.47 -17.70 19.64
C SER A 513 7.71 -16.66 18.83
N GLY A 514 6.43 -16.90 18.52
CA GLY A 514 5.57 -15.99 17.77
C GLY A 514 5.17 -14.76 18.59
N PHE A 515 5.14 -13.61 17.92
CA PHE A 515 4.73 -12.34 18.51
C PHE A 515 4.31 -11.32 17.45
N HIS A 516 3.66 -10.24 17.88
CA HIS A 516 3.49 -9.03 17.11
C HIS A 516 4.53 -7.99 17.53
N ALA A 517 5.33 -7.50 16.57
CA ALA A 517 6.16 -6.32 16.78
C ALA A 517 5.27 -5.10 17.07
N ASN A 518 5.78 -4.14 17.87
CA ASN A 518 5.03 -2.95 18.21
C ASN A 518 4.62 -2.16 16.97
N HIS A 519 3.34 -1.85 16.85
CA HIS A 519 2.75 -1.18 15.69
C HIS A 519 1.47 -0.42 16.07
N VAL A 520 0.90 0.30 15.11
CA VAL A 520 -0.42 0.93 15.17
C VAL A 520 -1.20 0.59 13.91
N HIS A 521 -2.50 0.85 13.89
CA HIS A 521 -3.34 0.65 12.70
C HIS A 521 -3.68 2.01 12.05
N PRO A 522 -2.89 2.47 11.05
CA PRO A 522 -2.98 3.84 10.54
C PRO A 522 -4.35 4.26 10.00
N ARG A 523 -5.14 3.29 9.53
CA ARG A 523 -6.46 3.50 8.89
C ARG A 523 -7.64 3.12 9.78
N GLY A 524 -7.38 2.63 10.99
CA GLY A 524 -8.41 2.27 11.95
C GLY A 524 -8.96 3.50 12.71
N TRP A 525 -9.82 3.21 13.64
CA TRP A 525 -10.27 4.10 14.71
C TRP A 525 -10.20 3.34 16.03
N ILE A 526 -10.81 2.15 16.05
CA ILE A 526 -10.76 1.20 17.14
C ILE A 526 -10.23 -0.11 16.58
N SER A 527 -9.20 -0.66 17.22
CA SER A 527 -8.58 -1.94 16.88
C SER A 527 -8.93 -3.00 17.92
N SER A 528 -8.73 -4.25 17.56
CA SER A 528 -9.14 -5.37 18.38
C SER A 528 -8.11 -6.49 18.47
N ALA A 529 -8.23 -7.32 19.51
CA ALA A 529 -7.61 -8.63 19.60
C ALA A 529 -8.60 -9.60 20.25
N CYS A 530 -9.09 -10.58 19.49
CA CYS A 530 -9.99 -11.62 19.96
C CYS A 530 -9.23 -12.95 20.06
N TYR A 531 -9.20 -13.55 21.23
CA TYR A 531 -8.45 -14.77 21.52
C TYR A 531 -9.35 -16.01 21.37
N ILE A 532 -9.04 -16.85 20.38
CA ILE A 532 -9.83 -18.04 20.04
C ILE A 532 -9.23 -19.28 20.71
N ASP A 533 -7.90 -19.46 20.60
CA ASP A 533 -7.20 -20.62 21.15
C ASP A 533 -5.84 -20.18 21.69
N LEU A 534 -5.48 -20.65 22.86
CA LEU A 534 -4.26 -20.25 23.55
C LEU A 534 -3.49 -21.48 24.02
N PRO A 535 -2.15 -21.46 23.96
CA PRO A 535 -1.32 -22.49 24.58
C PRO A 535 -1.55 -22.60 26.09
N ASP A 536 -1.55 -23.81 26.61
CA ASP A 536 -1.69 -24.07 28.06
C ASP A 536 -0.59 -23.36 28.87
N SER A 537 0.60 -23.18 28.30
CA SER A 537 1.70 -22.45 28.93
C SER A 537 1.38 -20.99 29.27
N MET A 538 0.40 -20.37 28.60
CA MET A 538 -0.03 -19.00 28.87
C MET A 538 -0.94 -18.88 30.14
N ALA A 539 -1.40 -19.99 30.66
CA ALA A 539 -2.15 -20.01 31.92
C ALA A 539 -1.26 -19.76 33.17
N ASP A 540 0.06 -19.94 33.05
CA ASP A 540 1.01 -19.63 34.12
C ASP A 540 1.15 -18.11 34.32
N THR A 541 0.50 -17.60 35.36
CA THR A 541 0.47 -16.15 35.67
C THR A 541 1.83 -15.55 36.06
N ARG A 542 2.84 -16.37 36.34
CA ARG A 542 4.21 -15.94 36.66
C ARG A 542 4.98 -15.57 35.38
N ARG A 543 4.54 -16.03 34.21
CA ARG A 543 5.14 -15.74 32.89
C ARG A 543 4.34 -14.64 32.22
N GLN A 544 5.01 -13.92 31.33
CA GLN A 544 4.37 -12.89 30.49
C GLN A 544 4.12 -13.39 29.07
N ASP A 545 4.17 -14.69 28.83
CA ASP A 545 4.03 -15.30 27.51
C ASP A 545 2.70 -14.86 26.84
N GLY A 546 2.80 -14.36 25.63
CA GLY A 546 1.66 -13.96 24.81
C GLY A 546 0.86 -12.73 25.31
N VAL A 547 1.32 -12.04 26.37
CA VAL A 547 0.68 -10.84 26.90
C VAL A 547 0.62 -9.76 25.82
N LEU A 548 -0.53 -9.10 25.70
CA LEU A 548 -0.72 -7.93 24.86
C LEU A 548 -0.16 -6.70 25.58
N MET A 549 0.78 -5.99 24.93
CA MET A 549 1.48 -4.84 25.50
C MET A 549 1.06 -3.56 24.79
N PHE A 550 1.05 -2.46 25.57
CA PHE A 550 0.75 -1.11 25.07
C PHE A 550 1.79 -0.10 25.53
N GLY A 551 2.02 0.92 24.70
CA GLY A 551 2.80 2.09 25.05
C GLY A 551 4.25 2.08 24.55
N GLU A 552 4.82 0.93 24.22
CA GLU A 552 6.15 0.86 23.63
C GLU A 552 6.07 1.15 22.12
N PRO A 553 6.71 2.23 21.63
CA PRO A 553 6.65 2.59 20.22
C PRO A 553 7.26 1.55 19.30
N GLY A 554 6.70 1.38 18.11
CA GLY A 554 7.28 0.59 17.02
C GLY A 554 8.37 1.32 16.24
N ILE A 555 8.88 2.42 16.79
CA ILE A 555 10.02 3.19 16.27
C ILE A 555 11.05 3.38 17.37
N VAL A 556 12.29 3.58 16.99
CA VAL A 556 13.36 3.95 17.93
C VAL A 556 13.06 5.32 18.53
N THR A 557 13.23 5.45 19.86
CA THR A 557 13.12 6.73 20.58
C THR A 557 14.32 6.96 21.49
N THR A 558 14.65 8.22 21.75
CA THR A 558 15.70 8.62 22.70
C THR A 558 15.13 9.64 23.71
N PRO A 559 15.05 9.31 25.01
CA PRO A 559 15.34 7.99 25.58
C PRO A 559 14.37 6.89 25.09
N ALA A 560 14.79 5.63 25.22
CA ALA A 560 13.94 4.50 24.89
C ALA A 560 12.68 4.49 25.79
N LEU A 561 11.52 4.33 25.17
CA LEU A 561 10.25 4.21 25.85
C LEU A 561 9.85 2.73 25.95
N HIS A 562 9.29 2.34 27.11
CA HIS A 562 8.92 0.97 27.40
C HIS A 562 7.41 0.81 27.55
N CYS A 563 6.95 -0.43 27.57
CA CYS A 563 5.57 -0.79 27.80
C CYS A 563 5.02 -0.18 29.11
N GLU A 564 3.79 0.35 29.07
CA GLU A 564 3.12 0.98 30.21
C GLU A 564 1.89 0.21 30.68
N HIS A 565 1.29 -0.62 29.80
CA HIS A 565 0.08 -1.37 30.14
C HIS A 565 0.10 -2.75 29.48
N MET A 566 -0.42 -3.74 30.19
CA MET A 566 -0.42 -5.13 29.74
C MET A 566 -1.79 -5.77 29.96
N VAL A 567 -2.24 -6.56 28.98
CA VAL A 567 -3.46 -7.39 29.10
C VAL A 567 -3.08 -8.84 28.91
N ARG A 568 -3.39 -9.68 29.90
CA ARG A 568 -3.22 -11.13 29.81
C ARG A 568 -4.33 -11.71 28.93
N PRO A 569 -4.01 -12.52 27.91
CA PRO A 569 -5.02 -13.12 27.06
C PRO A 569 -5.76 -14.24 27.78
N GLU A 570 -7.07 -14.34 27.53
CA GLU A 570 -7.91 -15.47 27.91
C GLU A 570 -8.71 -15.93 26.68
N ALA A 571 -8.95 -17.25 26.54
CA ALA A 571 -9.77 -17.75 25.44
C ALA A 571 -11.21 -17.21 25.55
N GLY A 572 -11.76 -16.72 24.43
CA GLY A 572 -13.06 -16.03 24.38
C GLY A 572 -13.04 -14.59 24.85
N MET A 573 -11.87 -14.00 25.09
CA MET A 573 -11.71 -12.57 25.36
C MET A 573 -11.56 -11.78 24.07
N LEU A 574 -12.27 -10.67 23.99
CA LEU A 574 -12.07 -9.59 23.00
C LEU A 574 -11.53 -8.36 23.73
N VAL A 575 -10.41 -7.82 23.26
CA VAL A 575 -9.84 -6.56 23.75
C VAL A 575 -10.05 -5.50 22.66
N LEU A 576 -10.69 -4.38 22.99
CA LEU A 576 -10.88 -3.23 22.13
C LEU A 576 -10.04 -2.05 22.64
N PHE A 577 -9.42 -1.31 21.72
CA PHE A 577 -8.53 -0.18 22.04
C PHE A 577 -8.40 0.79 20.86
N PRO A 578 -8.01 2.07 21.09
CA PRO A 578 -7.76 3.04 20.04
C PRO A 578 -6.66 2.60 19.07
N SER A 579 -6.89 2.77 17.77
CA SER A 579 -5.98 2.30 16.72
C SER A 579 -4.60 3.00 16.72
N TYR A 580 -4.48 4.19 17.32
CA TYR A 580 -3.20 4.89 17.50
C TYR A 580 -2.38 4.41 18.70
N PHE A 581 -2.89 3.50 19.51
CA PHE A 581 -2.08 2.92 20.59
C PHE A 581 -0.99 2.04 20.03
N TRP A 582 0.25 2.34 20.36
CA TRP A 582 1.36 1.43 20.13
C TRP A 582 1.08 0.14 20.91
N HIS A 583 1.04 -0.97 20.19
CA HIS A 583 0.78 -2.27 20.78
C HIS A 583 1.57 -3.39 20.10
N GLY A 584 1.86 -4.41 20.87
CA GLY A 584 2.57 -5.61 20.44
C GLY A 584 2.29 -6.75 21.40
N THR A 585 2.99 -7.87 21.25
CA THR A 585 2.83 -9.01 22.16
C THR A 585 4.16 -9.59 22.59
N VAL A 586 4.24 -10.08 23.80
CA VAL A 586 5.39 -10.83 24.29
C VAL A 586 5.47 -12.17 23.54
N PRO A 587 6.65 -12.57 23.03
CA PRO A 587 6.85 -13.92 22.50
C PRO A 587 6.48 -15.00 23.53
N PHE A 588 6.02 -16.16 23.06
CA PHE A 588 5.74 -17.30 23.92
C PHE A 588 6.51 -18.55 23.49
N SER A 589 6.68 -19.48 24.41
CA SER A 589 7.35 -20.76 24.14
C SER A 589 6.39 -21.92 24.39
N SER A 590 5.92 -22.57 23.32
CA SER A 590 5.01 -23.72 23.38
C SER A 590 5.01 -24.46 22.05
N GLU A 591 4.77 -25.76 22.05
CA GLU A 591 4.45 -26.54 20.86
C GLU A 591 3.02 -26.28 20.33
N GLN A 592 2.14 -25.78 21.20
CA GLN A 592 0.79 -25.38 20.82
C GLN A 592 0.81 -24.00 20.15
N THR A 593 -0.15 -23.75 19.27
CA THR A 593 -0.31 -22.46 18.59
C THR A 593 -1.25 -21.53 19.34
N ARG A 594 -1.03 -20.23 19.19
CA ARG A 594 -1.97 -19.18 19.58
C ARG A 594 -2.78 -18.76 18.37
N LEU A 595 -4.11 -18.81 18.47
CA LEU A 595 -5.02 -18.40 17.40
C LEU A 595 -5.86 -17.19 17.85
N THR A 596 -5.82 -16.13 17.06
CA THR A 596 -6.58 -14.91 17.30
C THR A 596 -7.32 -14.47 16.05
N VAL A 597 -8.39 -13.68 16.24
CA VAL A 597 -9.04 -12.89 15.21
C VAL A 597 -8.86 -11.41 15.57
N ALA A 598 -8.50 -10.60 14.61
CA ALA A 598 -8.42 -9.16 14.76
C ALA A 598 -9.26 -8.46 13.68
N PHE A 599 -9.73 -7.27 14.00
CA PHE A 599 -10.44 -6.39 13.09
C PHE A 599 -10.24 -4.94 13.51
N ASP A 600 -10.38 -4.05 12.54
CA ASP A 600 -10.50 -2.62 12.78
C ASP A 600 -11.95 -2.17 12.59
N VAL A 601 -12.33 -1.13 13.33
CA VAL A 601 -13.61 -0.43 13.21
C VAL A 601 -13.35 1.01 12.84
N VAL A 602 -14.20 1.55 11.97
CA VAL A 602 -14.23 2.98 11.63
C VAL A 602 -15.66 3.50 11.76
N PRO A 603 -15.87 4.81 11.94
CA PRO A 603 -17.20 5.41 11.86
C PRO A 603 -17.83 5.12 10.49
N ASP A 604 -19.16 4.94 10.49
CA ASP A 604 -19.94 4.69 9.26
C ASP A 604 -20.26 6.01 8.56
#